data_b3e60bbf0d02aaafd486b6879a575475
#
_entry.id   b3e60bbf0d02aaafd486b6879a575475
#
_cell.length_a   1.000
_cell.length_b   1.000
_cell.length_c   1.000
_cell.angle_alpha   90.00
_cell.angle_beta   90.00
_cell.angle_gamma   90.00
#
_symmetry.space_group_name_H-M   'P 1'
#
loop_
_entity.id
_entity.type
_entity.pdbx_description
1 polymer ?
#
loop_
_entity_poly.entity_id
_entity_poly.type
_entity_poly.pdbx_seq_one_letter_code
_entity_poly.pdbx_strand_id
1 'polypeptide(L)' 'MKVVVNGESLEVRANTLDALIAELDFLPELVATAVNENFVRARERAATPLGENDRVEILTPRQGG' A
#
# COMPACT_ATOMS: atom_id res chain seq x y z
N MET A 1 13.76 4.33 1.16
CA MET A 1 13.45 2.96 1.59
C MET A 1 12.86 2.19 0.43
N LYS A 2 13.20 0.94 0.33
CA LYS A 2 12.71 0.11 -0.76
C LYS A 2 11.57 -0.77 -0.27
N VAL A 3 10.47 -0.82 -1.04
CA VAL A 3 9.36 -1.72 -0.77
C VAL A 3 9.01 -2.44 -2.07
N VAL A 4 8.31 -3.56 -1.94
CA VAL A 4 7.85 -4.31 -3.11
C VAL A 4 6.35 -4.10 -3.22
N VAL A 5 5.92 -3.38 -4.26
CA VAL A 5 4.51 -3.04 -4.44
C VAL A 5 3.98 -3.82 -5.63
N ASN A 6 2.99 -4.68 -5.38
CA ASN A 6 2.39 -5.52 -6.42
C ASN A 6 3.45 -6.26 -7.21
N GLY A 7 4.47 -6.77 -6.50
CA GLY A 7 5.53 -7.56 -7.11
C GLY A 7 6.67 -6.74 -7.69
N GLU A 8 6.63 -5.43 -7.61
CA GLU A 8 7.63 -4.57 -8.19
C GLU A 8 8.39 -3.81 -7.10
N SER A 9 9.71 -3.85 -7.15
CA SER A 9 10.55 -3.18 -6.17
C SER A 9 10.61 -1.69 -6.49
N LEU A 10 10.24 -0.86 -5.52
CA LEU A 10 10.20 0.59 -5.70
C LEU A 10 10.95 1.28 -4.57
N GLU A 11 11.64 2.36 -4.92
CA GLU A 11 12.26 3.23 -3.94
C GLU A 11 11.24 4.30 -3.57
N VAL A 12 10.92 4.43 -2.27
CA VAL A 12 9.87 5.34 -1.83
C VAL A 12 10.33 6.15 -0.63
N ARG A 13 9.65 7.26 -0.39
CA ARG A 13 9.88 8.10 0.78
C ARG A 13 8.94 7.75 1.92
N ALA A 14 7.78 7.21 1.59
CA ALA A 14 6.76 6.90 2.59
C ALA A 14 7.28 5.91 3.61
N ASN A 15 6.87 6.10 4.87
CA ASN A 15 7.20 5.15 5.92
C ASN A 15 5.95 4.60 6.60
N THR A 16 4.76 4.94 6.09
CA THR A 16 3.52 4.31 6.50
C THR A 16 2.76 3.91 5.25
N LEU A 17 1.80 2.99 5.43
CA LEU A 17 1.01 2.52 4.29
C LEU A 17 0.18 3.66 3.71
N ASP A 18 -0.38 4.50 4.57
CA ASP A 18 -1.20 5.63 4.12
C ASP A 18 -0.37 6.58 3.26
N ALA A 19 0.84 6.90 3.70
CA ALA A 19 1.72 7.77 2.94
C ALA A 19 2.14 7.14 1.62
N LEU A 20 2.31 5.82 1.59
CA LEU A 20 2.69 5.14 0.36
C LEU A 20 1.59 5.24 -0.68
N ILE A 21 0.33 5.07 -0.27
CA ILE A 21 -0.80 5.18 -1.19
C ILE A 21 -0.81 6.56 -1.83
N ALA A 22 -0.58 7.60 -1.02
CA ALA A 22 -0.53 8.97 -1.53
C ALA A 22 0.66 9.18 -2.46
N GLU A 23 1.82 8.67 -2.08
CA GLU A 23 3.03 8.85 -2.91
C GLU A 23 2.86 8.22 -4.28
N LEU A 24 2.17 7.09 -4.37
CA LEU A 24 1.98 6.39 -5.62
C LEU A 24 0.73 6.84 -6.37
N ASP A 25 0.07 7.89 -5.89
CA ASP A 25 -1.09 8.51 -6.55
C ASP A 25 -2.30 7.58 -6.66
N PHE A 26 -2.44 6.64 -5.76
CA PHE A 26 -3.68 5.88 -5.67
C PHE A 26 -4.73 6.72 -4.93
N LEU A 27 -5.99 6.49 -5.25
CA LEU A 27 -7.10 7.08 -4.53
C LEU A 27 -7.42 6.18 -3.33
N PRO A 28 -7.23 6.67 -2.10
CA PRO A 28 -7.35 5.78 -0.93
C PRO A 28 -8.71 5.09 -0.82
N GLU A 29 -9.77 5.77 -1.23
CA GLU A 29 -11.12 5.21 -1.08
C GLU A 29 -11.41 4.14 -2.12
N LEU A 30 -10.55 3.97 -3.12
CA LEU A 30 -10.80 3.02 -4.21
C LEU A 30 -9.92 1.78 -4.13
N VAL A 31 -9.07 1.67 -3.12
CA VAL A 31 -8.11 0.56 -3.09
C VAL A 31 -8.29 -0.30 -1.86
N ALA A 32 -7.90 -1.56 -2.00
CA ALA A 32 -7.74 -2.48 -0.89
C ALA A 32 -6.24 -2.72 -0.71
N THR A 33 -5.79 -2.89 0.52
CA THR A 33 -4.37 -2.97 0.80
C THR A 33 -4.02 -4.14 1.69
N ALA A 34 -2.83 -4.70 1.48
CA ALA A 34 -2.28 -5.73 2.34
C ALA A 34 -0.77 -5.48 2.49
N VAL A 35 -0.23 -5.80 3.64
CA VAL A 35 1.20 -5.71 3.91
C VAL A 35 1.66 -7.08 4.38
N ASN A 36 2.62 -7.65 3.66
CA ASN A 36 3.14 -8.99 3.94
C ASN A 36 2.01 -9.99 4.10
N GLU A 37 1.04 -9.91 3.17
CA GLU A 37 -0.11 -10.80 3.08
C GLU A 37 -1.17 -10.60 4.16
N ASN A 38 -1.06 -9.53 4.95
CA ASN A 38 -2.05 -9.21 5.96
C ASN A 38 -2.89 -8.03 5.49
N PHE A 39 -4.19 -8.24 5.37
CA PHE A 39 -5.10 -7.18 4.97
C PHE A 39 -5.04 -6.02 5.96
N VAL A 40 -5.01 -4.78 5.44
CA VAL A 40 -5.00 -3.57 6.26
C VAL A 40 -6.17 -2.71 5.82
N ARG A 41 -7.13 -2.51 6.73
CA ARG A 41 -8.29 -1.68 6.43
C ARG A 41 -7.90 -0.20 6.38
N ALA A 42 -8.73 0.58 5.68
CA ALA A 42 -8.38 1.97 5.39
C ALA A 42 -8.03 2.76 6.64
N ARG A 43 -8.81 2.58 7.70
CA ARG A 43 -8.62 3.41 8.91
C ARG A 43 -7.36 3.04 9.68
N GLU A 44 -6.69 1.95 9.31
CA GLU A 44 -5.47 1.53 10.02
C GLU A 44 -4.22 1.82 9.23
N ARG A 45 -4.36 2.34 8.01
CA ARG A 45 -3.20 2.54 7.14
C ARG A 45 -2.21 3.57 7.69
N ALA A 46 -2.71 4.63 8.30
CA ALA A 46 -1.85 5.67 8.85
C ALA A 46 -1.04 5.15 10.04
N ALA A 47 -1.54 4.14 10.73
CA ALA A 47 -0.85 3.54 11.87
C ALA A 47 -0.06 2.28 11.49
N THR A 48 0.06 2.00 10.19
CA THR A 48 0.78 0.80 9.72
C THR A 48 2.14 1.23 9.18
N PRO A 49 3.21 1.03 9.94
CA PRO A 49 4.54 1.40 9.47
C PRO A 49 5.02 0.42 8.41
N LEU A 50 5.88 0.91 7.52
CA LEU A 50 6.51 0.08 6.50
C LEU A 50 7.98 -0.07 6.84
N GLY A 51 8.52 -1.25 6.55
CA GLY A 51 9.92 -1.53 6.71
C GLY A 51 10.57 -1.85 5.39
N GLU A 52 11.89 -1.90 5.40
CA GLU A 52 12.66 -2.20 4.21
C GLU A 52 12.23 -3.55 3.63
N ASN A 53 11.95 -3.58 2.33
CA ASN A 53 11.56 -4.78 1.59
C ASN A 53 10.21 -5.36 1.97
N ASP A 54 9.38 -4.62 2.69
CA ASP A 54 8.01 -5.07 2.92
C ASP A 54 7.30 -5.25 1.60
N ARG A 55 6.45 -6.28 1.55
CA ARG A 55 5.63 -6.54 0.37
C ARG A 55 4.25 -5.95 0.59
N VAL A 56 3.88 -5.05 -0.30
CA VAL A 56 2.63 -4.32 -0.22
C VAL A 56 1.80 -4.65 -1.44
N GLU A 57 0.53 -4.94 -1.24
CA GLU A 57 -0.41 -5.12 -2.33
C GLU A 57 -1.44 -4.01 -2.27
N ILE A 58 -1.62 -3.33 -3.39
CA ILE A 58 -2.59 -2.25 -3.52
C ILE A 58 -3.45 -2.59 -4.72
N LEU A 59 -4.69 -2.95 -4.46
CA LEU A 59 -5.59 -3.42 -5.51
C LEU A 59 -6.74 -2.45 -5.67
N THR A 60 -7.11 -2.17 -6.91
CA THR A 60 -8.27 -1.35 -7.22
C THR A 60 -9.37 -2.29 -7.69
N PRO A 61 -10.32 -2.63 -6.80
CA PRO A 61 -11.38 -3.56 -7.20
C PRO A 61 -12.19 -2.98 -8.34
N ARG A 62 -12.54 -3.84 -9.30
CA ARG A 62 -13.38 -3.42 -10.41
C ARG A 62 -14.83 -3.52 -10.02
N GLN A 63 -15.58 -2.52 -10.43
CA GLN A 63 -16.99 -2.46 -10.19
C GLN A 63 -17.72 -2.97 -11.42
N GLY A 64 -18.53 -4.02 -11.22
CA GLY A 64 -19.52 -4.39 -12.20
C GLY A 64 -19.02 -4.63 -13.61
N GLY A 65 -17.88 -5.07 -13.71
CA GLY A 65 -17.46 -5.50 -15.03
C GLY A 65 -16.64 -4.54 -15.79
#